data_2f91cef518d72a089f7ae8f4a8c2238f
#
_entry.id   2f91cef518d72a089f7ae8f4a8c2238f
#
_cell.length_a   1.000
_cell.length_b   1.000
_cell.length_c   1.000
_cell.angle_alpha   90.00
_cell.angle_beta   90.00
_cell.angle_gamma   90.00
#
_symmetry.space_group_name_H-M   'P 1'
#
loop_
_entity.id
_entity.type
_entity.pdbx_description
1 polymer ?
#
loop_
_entity_poly.entity_id
_entity_poly.type
_entity_poly.pdbx_seq_one_letter_code
_entity_poly.pdbx_strand_id
1 'polypeptide(L)'
;CAGRTRSILGAEGLRLLDVRNPVYALENGTQGWRLAGFDLAHGVSPGTLAPPNNDDLDALRSLADSLIGEHDLERVSAGTVEDWLADAARTTYLLDVRTDEEFADSHWPGARHAPGGQLVQATDEYVAVRNARIVLTDDIHLRAATTAIRLREMGHDVYILDADATAGGEHASDTRDQGDSPADPAQAIRKAAADADVILDASRSMDYRDAHIDGARWVSRPRLDSLDIDPDSNVLVTGRNADLVEGVRTDLAASGFSRLQVCVGNPETWADAGFDIVSTPEDPPDGHCIDYLFFVHDRHAGNLDAARRYLEWETGLIDQLDAQERSVFRPGSRGGDDTHA
;
A
#
# COMPACT_ATOMS: atom_id res chain seq x y z
N CYS A 1 -8.64 -6.82 -14.30
CA CYS A 1 -9.04 -6.48 -12.93
C CYS A 1 -10.14 -7.43 -12.46
N ALA A 2 -10.04 -7.91 -11.24
CA ALA A 2 -11.07 -8.79 -10.68
C ALA A 2 -12.38 -8.04 -10.36
N GLY A 3 -12.31 -6.75 -10.06
CA GLY A 3 -13.44 -5.89 -9.75
C GLY A 3 -13.54 -4.68 -10.70
N ARG A 4 -13.87 -3.52 -10.17
CA ARG A 4 -14.19 -2.32 -10.95
C ARG A 4 -13.04 -1.32 -11.03
N THR A 5 -12.52 -0.89 -9.88
CA THR A 5 -11.75 0.35 -9.70
C THR A 5 -10.52 0.42 -10.61
N ARG A 6 -9.61 -0.57 -10.57
CA ARG A 6 -8.38 -0.54 -11.36
C ARG A 6 -8.61 -0.54 -12.87
N SER A 7 -9.64 -1.24 -13.37
CA SER A 7 -9.94 -1.23 -14.81
C SER A 7 -10.55 0.11 -15.26
N ILE A 8 -11.35 0.74 -14.42
CA ILE A 8 -11.88 2.08 -14.66
C ILE A 8 -10.74 3.10 -14.68
N LEU A 9 -9.87 3.10 -13.64
CA LEU A 9 -8.70 3.98 -13.57
C LEU A 9 -7.76 3.79 -14.76
N GLY A 10 -7.52 2.54 -15.17
CA GLY A 10 -6.71 2.25 -16.35
C GLY A 10 -7.34 2.75 -17.65
N ALA A 11 -8.64 2.56 -17.84
CA ALA A 11 -9.35 3.07 -19.01
C ALA A 11 -9.36 4.61 -19.06
N GLU A 12 -9.60 5.27 -17.92
CA GLU A 12 -9.53 6.74 -17.81
C GLU A 12 -8.10 7.25 -18.03
N GLY A 13 -7.08 6.56 -17.52
CA GLY A 13 -5.68 6.87 -17.80
C GLY A 13 -5.38 6.84 -19.30
N LEU A 14 -5.79 5.79 -20.02
CA LEU A 14 -5.62 5.70 -21.47
C LEU A 14 -6.38 6.79 -22.23
N ARG A 15 -7.55 7.22 -21.74
CA ARG A 15 -8.30 8.35 -22.33
C ARG A 15 -7.60 9.69 -22.12
N LEU A 16 -6.96 9.90 -20.97
CA LEU A 16 -6.13 11.09 -20.73
C LEU A 16 -4.93 11.15 -21.70
N LEU A 17 -4.46 10.00 -22.17
CA LEU A 17 -3.36 9.89 -23.13
C LEU A 17 -3.81 10.02 -24.62
N ASP A 18 -5.06 10.37 -24.84
CA ASP A 18 -5.67 10.52 -26.18
C ASP A 18 -5.43 9.32 -27.11
N VAL A 19 -5.53 8.12 -26.56
CA VAL A 19 -5.40 6.88 -27.33
C VAL A 19 -6.52 6.81 -28.36
N ARG A 20 -6.16 6.70 -29.66
CA ARG A 20 -7.11 6.74 -30.79
C ARG A 20 -8.14 5.61 -30.80
N ASN A 21 -7.83 4.50 -30.17
CA ASN A 21 -8.72 3.34 -30.09
C ASN A 21 -9.82 3.59 -29.07
N PRO A 22 -11.06 3.08 -29.30
CA PRO A 22 -12.08 3.07 -28.26
C PRO A 22 -11.58 2.33 -27.02
N VAL A 23 -11.63 2.96 -25.85
CA VAL A 23 -11.18 2.40 -24.59
C VAL A 23 -12.37 2.13 -23.68
N TYR A 24 -12.53 0.89 -23.25
CA TYR A 24 -13.59 0.43 -22.38
C TYR A 24 -13.04 -0.28 -21.15
N ALA A 25 -13.69 -0.11 -20.02
CA ALA A 25 -13.50 -0.97 -18.85
C ALA A 25 -14.57 -2.06 -18.88
N LEU A 26 -14.18 -3.31 -18.62
CA LEU A 26 -15.14 -4.40 -18.48
C LEU A 26 -15.98 -4.15 -17.23
N GLU A 27 -17.32 -4.11 -17.41
CA GLU A 27 -18.25 -3.87 -16.29
C GLU A 27 -18.04 -4.90 -15.18
N ASN A 28 -17.77 -4.40 -13.96
CA ASN A 28 -17.45 -5.20 -12.78
C ASN A 28 -16.25 -6.16 -12.95
N GLY A 29 -15.41 -5.96 -13.97
CA GLY A 29 -14.21 -6.73 -14.22
C GLY A 29 -14.47 -8.23 -14.52
N THR A 30 -13.49 -9.08 -14.26
CA THR A 30 -13.63 -10.54 -14.45
C THR A 30 -14.66 -11.15 -13.48
N GLN A 31 -14.95 -10.48 -12.37
CA GLN A 31 -16.00 -10.89 -11.44
C GLN A 31 -17.40 -10.73 -12.07
N GLY A 32 -17.68 -9.57 -12.68
CA GLY A 32 -18.93 -9.36 -13.44
C GLY A 32 -19.07 -10.32 -14.62
N TRP A 33 -17.98 -10.58 -15.35
CA TRP A 33 -17.92 -11.57 -16.41
C TRP A 33 -18.38 -12.95 -15.95
N ARG A 34 -17.84 -13.41 -14.82
CA ARG A 34 -18.20 -14.70 -14.22
C ARG A 34 -19.63 -14.74 -13.68
N LEU A 35 -20.09 -13.65 -13.07
CA LEU A 35 -21.47 -13.52 -12.60
C LEU A 35 -22.49 -13.54 -13.75
N ALA A 36 -22.08 -13.09 -14.94
CA ALA A 36 -22.88 -13.18 -16.17
C ALA A 36 -22.87 -14.59 -16.80
N GLY A 37 -22.18 -15.55 -16.19
CA GLY A 37 -22.16 -16.97 -16.64
C GLY A 37 -21.08 -17.28 -17.66
N PHE A 38 -20.09 -16.41 -17.85
CA PHE A 38 -18.98 -16.65 -18.78
C PHE A 38 -17.78 -17.28 -18.07
N ASP A 39 -17.01 -18.07 -18.83
CA ASP A 39 -15.82 -18.72 -18.32
C ASP A 39 -14.59 -17.80 -18.33
N LEU A 40 -13.69 -18.02 -17.38
CA LEU A 40 -12.39 -17.37 -17.29
C LEU A 40 -11.29 -18.30 -17.80
N ALA A 41 -10.36 -17.77 -18.59
CA ALA A 41 -9.13 -18.47 -18.89
C ALA A 41 -8.20 -18.46 -17.66
N HIS A 42 -7.67 -19.62 -17.29
CA HIS A 42 -6.76 -19.80 -16.18
C HIS A 42 -5.39 -20.26 -16.69
N GLY A 43 -4.33 -19.92 -15.93
CA GLY A 43 -2.97 -20.37 -16.23
C GLY A 43 -2.36 -19.75 -17.51
N VAL A 44 -2.93 -18.66 -18.00
CA VAL A 44 -2.40 -17.91 -19.14
C VAL A 44 -1.52 -16.78 -18.62
N SER A 45 -0.23 -16.79 -18.97
CA SER A 45 0.67 -15.68 -18.71
C SER A 45 0.47 -14.57 -19.77
N PRO A 46 0.39 -13.30 -19.38
CA PRO A 46 0.38 -12.21 -20.36
C PRO A 46 1.71 -12.19 -21.13
N GLY A 47 1.64 -11.83 -22.42
CA GLY A 47 2.86 -11.59 -23.19
C GLY A 47 3.64 -10.41 -22.63
N THR A 48 4.97 -10.47 -22.72
CA THR A 48 5.84 -9.35 -22.34
C THR A 48 5.78 -8.29 -23.45
N LEU A 49 5.51 -7.04 -23.08
CA LEU A 49 5.63 -5.90 -23.99
C LEU A 49 7.11 -5.53 -24.12
N ALA A 50 7.51 -5.16 -25.34
CA ALA A 50 8.84 -4.58 -25.53
C ALA A 50 8.92 -3.23 -24.80
N PRO A 51 10.06 -2.89 -24.17
CA PRO A 51 10.25 -1.58 -23.59
C PRO A 51 10.18 -0.51 -24.68
N PRO A 52 9.72 0.71 -24.37
CA PRO A 52 9.69 1.82 -25.31
C PRO A 52 11.11 2.18 -25.76
N ASN A 53 11.25 2.57 -27.01
CA ASN A 53 12.51 3.11 -27.52
C ASN A 53 12.66 4.61 -27.14
N ASN A 54 13.81 5.23 -27.45
CA ASN A 54 14.07 6.62 -27.07
C ASN A 54 13.07 7.61 -27.70
N ASP A 55 12.67 7.41 -28.96
CA ASP A 55 11.71 8.29 -29.62
C ASP A 55 10.31 8.17 -28.97
N ASP A 56 9.92 6.96 -28.54
CA ASP A 56 8.70 6.74 -27.77
C ASP A 56 8.77 7.42 -26.40
N LEU A 57 9.93 7.34 -25.71
CA LEU A 57 10.14 8.01 -24.42
C LEU A 57 10.04 9.52 -24.53
N ASP A 58 10.59 10.13 -25.57
CA ASP A 58 10.50 11.58 -25.78
C ASP A 58 9.07 12.03 -26.09
N ALA A 59 8.32 11.21 -26.83
CA ALA A 59 6.90 11.46 -27.07
C ALA A 59 6.08 11.35 -25.76
N LEU A 60 6.38 10.35 -24.91
CA LEU A 60 5.73 10.17 -23.62
C LEU A 60 6.06 11.30 -22.62
N ARG A 61 7.30 11.80 -22.60
CA ARG A 61 7.68 12.99 -21.82
C ARG A 61 6.93 14.24 -22.26
N SER A 62 6.83 14.44 -23.58
CA SER A 62 6.07 15.57 -24.13
C SER A 62 4.59 15.51 -23.76
N LEU A 63 4.02 14.30 -23.73
CA LEU A 63 2.65 14.07 -23.29
C LEU A 63 2.49 14.33 -21.80
N ALA A 64 3.45 13.92 -20.96
CA ALA A 64 3.48 14.23 -19.54
C ALA A 64 3.49 15.75 -19.30
N ASP A 65 4.34 16.49 -20.02
CA ASP A 65 4.41 17.95 -19.94
C ASP A 65 3.07 18.60 -20.31
N SER A 66 2.41 18.11 -21.35
CA SER A 66 1.08 18.60 -21.75
C SER A 66 0.03 18.37 -20.64
N LEU A 67 -0.03 17.16 -20.08
CA LEU A 67 -0.94 16.84 -18.98
C LEU A 67 -0.68 17.69 -17.73
N ILE A 68 0.58 17.88 -17.38
CA ILE A 68 1.00 18.71 -16.25
C ILE A 68 0.50 20.14 -16.45
N GLY A 69 0.68 20.70 -17.66
CA GLY A 69 0.22 22.04 -18.00
C GLY A 69 -1.30 22.17 -18.06
N GLU A 70 -2.00 21.24 -18.69
CA GLU A 70 -3.46 21.25 -18.84
C GLU A 70 -4.21 21.12 -17.51
N HIS A 71 -3.60 20.39 -16.56
CA HIS A 71 -4.18 20.16 -15.24
C HIS A 71 -3.59 21.05 -14.13
N ASP A 72 -2.77 22.05 -14.47
CA ASP A 72 -2.09 22.94 -13.50
C ASP A 72 -1.41 22.15 -12.37
N LEU A 73 -0.70 21.06 -12.70
CA LEU A 73 0.04 20.29 -11.73
C LEU A 73 1.36 21.00 -11.42
N GLU A 74 1.67 21.15 -10.15
CA GLU A 74 2.86 21.83 -9.70
C GLU A 74 4.07 20.87 -9.65
N ARG A 75 5.19 21.28 -10.31
CA ARG A 75 6.48 20.63 -10.17
C ARG A 75 7.28 21.28 -9.06
N VAL A 76 7.96 20.49 -8.28
CA VAL A 76 8.80 20.94 -7.17
C VAL A 76 10.22 20.39 -7.30
N SER A 77 11.20 21.22 -6.94
CA SER A 77 12.61 20.82 -6.99
C SER A 77 12.94 19.84 -5.85
N ALA A 78 14.01 19.07 -6.03
CA ALA A 78 14.55 18.18 -5.01
C ALA A 78 14.83 18.91 -3.69
N GLY A 79 15.45 20.10 -3.74
CA GLY A 79 15.71 20.90 -2.54
C GLY A 79 14.43 21.32 -1.82
N THR A 80 13.36 21.64 -2.56
CA THR A 80 12.05 21.94 -1.96
C THR A 80 11.48 20.71 -1.24
N VAL A 81 11.64 19.52 -1.82
CA VAL A 81 11.16 18.26 -1.19
C VAL A 81 11.98 17.94 0.05
N GLU A 82 13.28 18.12 0.04
CA GLU A 82 14.15 17.95 1.21
C GLU A 82 13.74 18.89 2.35
N ASP A 83 13.49 20.16 2.06
CA ASP A 83 12.99 21.14 3.04
C ASP A 83 11.62 20.72 3.60
N TRP A 84 10.74 20.22 2.75
CA TRP A 84 9.41 19.76 3.18
C TRP A 84 9.44 18.48 4.00
N LEU A 85 10.34 17.57 3.72
CA LEU A 85 10.54 16.34 4.52
C LEU A 85 11.11 16.67 5.91
N ALA A 86 11.90 17.74 6.03
CA ALA A 86 12.42 18.23 7.29
C ALA A 86 11.42 19.09 8.08
N ASP A 87 10.32 19.57 7.47
CA ASP A 87 9.33 20.44 8.08
C ASP A 87 8.42 19.64 9.03
N ALA A 88 8.66 19.75 10.33
CA ALA A 88 7.85 19.10 11.35
C ALA A 88 6.40 19.65 11.46
N ALA A 89 6.10 20.81 10.86
CA ALA A 89 4.77 21.44 10.97
C ALA A 89 3.74 20.78 10.03
N ARG A 90 4.19 20.13 8.95
CA ARG A 90 3.30 19.49 7.99
C ARG A 90 3.93 18.24 7.40
N THR A 91 3.24 17.11 7.53
CA THR A 91 3.67 15.83 6.96
C THR A 91 3.82 15.91 5.44
N THR A 92 4.91 15.35 4.93
CA THR A 92 5.18 15.21 3.50
C THR A 92 5.45 13.74 3.19
N TYR A 93 4.81 13.22 2.14
CA TYR A 93 5.07 11.90 1.58
C TYR A 93 5.78 12.06 0.25
N LEU A 94 6.91 11.38 0.06
CA LEU A 94 7.57 11.23 -1.22
C LEU A 94 7.32 9.79 -1.71
N LEU A 95 6.55 9.65 -2.79
CA LEU A 95 6.03 8.37 -3.26
C LEU A 95 6.48 8.10 -4.70
N ASP A 96 7.10 6.95 -4.91
CA ASP A 96 7.45 6.46 -6.25
C ASP A 96 6.29 5.60 -6.79
N VAL A 97 5.76 6.01 -7.94
CA VAL A 97 4.55 5.41 -8.53
C VAL A 97 4.83 4.36 -9.61
N ARG A 98 6.09 3.95 -9.77
CA ARG A 98 6.53 2.93 -10.73
C ARG A 98 6.19 1.51 -10.26
N THR A 99 6.68 0.49 -10.98
CA THR A 99 6.54 -0.92 -10.61
C THR A 99 7.51 -1.31 -9.50
N ASP A 100 7.26 -2.47 -8.86
CA ASP A 100 8.13 -3.03 -7.83
C ASP A 100 9.56 -3.23 -8.34
N GLU A 101 9.69 -3.73 -9.58
CA GLU A 101 11.00 -4.00 -10.19
C GLU A 101 11.78 -2.70 -10.47
N GLU A 102 11.11 -1.68 -11.01
CA GLU A 102 11.73 -0.38 -11.30
C GLU A 102 12.16 0.33 -10.02
N PHE A 103 11.33 0.28 -8.97
CA PHE A 103 11.67 0.83 -7.66
C PHE A 103 12.85 0.09 -7.02
N ALA A 104 12.86 -1.25 -7.09
CA ALA A 104 13.93 -2.06 -6.53
C ALA A 104 15.27 -1.88 -7.26
N ASP A 105 15.23 -1.60 -8.56
CA ASP A 105 16.45 -1.33 -9.35
C ASP A 105 17.09 0.01 -8.95
N SER A 106 16.29 1.07 -8.88
CA SER A 106 16.74 2.39 -8.44
C SER A 106 15.56 3.28 -8.07
N HIS A 107 15.68 4.11 -7.05
CA HIS A 107 14.65 5.06 -6.64
C HIS A 107 15.26 6.32 -6.01
N TRP A 108 14.47 7.38 -5.88
CA TRP A 108 14.90 8.61 -5.23
C TRP A 108 15.12 8.37 -3.74
N PRO A 109 16.21 8.87 -3.13
CA PRO A 109 16.49 8.69 -1.70
C PRO A 109 15.32 9.15 -0.82
N GLY A 110 14.86 8.26 0.07
CA GLY A 110 13.72 8.53 0.94
C GLY A 110 12.33 8.40 0.29
N ALA A 111 12.26 8.06 -0.99
CA ALA A 111 10.99 7.72 -1.62
C ALA A 111 10.46 6.39 -1.09
N ARG A 112 9.14 6.30 -0.89
CA ARG A 112 8.42 5.07 -0.56
C ARG A 112 7.73 4.55 -1.81
N HIS A 113 7.77 3.25 -2.02
CA HIS A 113 7.07 2.63 -3.15
C HIS A 113 5.55 2.68 -2.95
N ALA A 114 4.85 3.17 -3.96
CA ALA A 114 3.39 3.30 -3.98
C ALA A 114 2.87 3.25 -5.43
N PRO A 115 2.74 2.06 -6.05
CA PRO A 115 2.33 1.93 -7.45
C PRO A 115 1.08 2.74 -7.72
N GLY A 116 1.09 3.63 -8.75
CA GLY A 116 0.09 4.67 -8.94
C GLY A 116 -1.36 4.17 -8.93
N GLY A 117 -1.63 3.02 -9.55
CA GLY A 117 -2.96 2.40 -9.53
C GLY A 117 -3.39 1.92 -8.14
N GLN A 118 -2.46 1.43 -7.32
CA GLN A 118 -2.73 1.02 -5.93
C GLN A 118 -2.86 2.23 -5.02
N LEU A 119 -1.99 3.23 -5.18
CA LEU A 119 -2.04 4.47 -4.43
C LEU A 119 -3.40 5.18 -4.57
N VAL A 120 -3.98 5.22 -5.78
CA VAL A 120 -5.32 5.81 -5.98
C VAL A 120 -6.43 4.92 -5.44
N GLN A 121 -6.31 3.59 -5.57
CA GLN A 121 -7.35 2.65 -5.13
C GLN A 121 -7.43 2.51 -3.60
N ALA A 122 -6.30 2.56 -2.92
CA ALA A 122 -6.16 2.33 -1.48
C ALA A 122 -5.25 3.42 -0.87
N THR A 123 -5.62 4.69 -1.07
CA THR A 123 -4.81 5.85 -0.67
C THR A 123 -4.48 5.84 0.82
N ASP A 124 -5.39 5.37 1.65
CA ASP A 124 -5.26 5.25 3.09
C ASP A 124 -4.17 4.25 3.55
N GLU A 125 -3.79 3.30 2.70
CA GLU A 125 -2.64 2.41 2.97
C GLU A 125 -1.28 3.14 2.84
N TYR A 126 -1.22 4.20 2.03
CA TYR A 126 0.01 4.94 1.73
C TYR A 126 0.08 6.30 2.42
N VAL A 127 -1.07 6.94 2.63
CA VAL A 127 -1.20 8.32 3.12
C VAL A 127 -2.11 8.34 4.35
N ALA A 128 -1.52 8.24 5.53
CA ALA A 128 -2.26 8.18 6.79
C ALA A 128 -2.67 9.56 7.34
N VAL A 129 -2.00 10.64 6.89
CA VAL A 129 -2.22 11.99 7.42
C VAL A 129 -3.02 12.83 6.44
N ARG A 130 -4.19 13.29 6.88
CA ARG A 130 -5.03 14.20 6.10
C ARG A 130 -4.33 15.56 5.93
N ASN A 131 -4.47 16.18 4.75
CA ASN A 131 -3.81 17.45 4.37
C ASN A 131 -2.27 17.39 4.34
N ALA A 132 -1.68 16.19 4.27
CA ALA A 132 -0.27 16.04 3.98
C ALA A 132 0.06 16.58 2.57
N ARG A 133 1.33 16.93 2.34
CA ARG A 133 1.85 17.10 0.98
C ARG A 133 2.16 15.73 0.41
N ILE A 134 1.74 15.47 -0.82
CA ILE A 134 2.06 14.23 -1.53
C ILE A 134 2.92 14.61 -2.72
N VAL A 135 4.17 14.19 -2.72
CA VAL A 135 5.09 14.38 -3.83
C VAL A 135 5.25 13.06 -4.56
N LEU A 136 4.97 13.05 -5.85
CA LEU A 136 5.05 11.86 -6.69
C LEU A 136 6.31 11.91 -7.56
N THR A 137 6.93 10.75 -7.76
CA THR A 137 8.08 10.60 -8.66
C THR A 137 7.95 9.38 -9.55
N ASP A 138 8.45 9.48 -10.77
CA ASP A 138 8.70 8.42 -11.74
C ASP A 138 9.83 8.82 -12.69
N ASP A 139 10.08 8.05 -13.73
CA ASP A 139 11.19 8.25 -14.66
C ASP A 139 10.92 9.27 -15.78
N ILE A 140 9.65 9.48 -16.16
CA ILE A 140 9.24 10.34 -17.28
C ILE A 140 8.09 11.30 -16.94
N HIS A 141 7.73 11.44 -15.70
CA HIS A 141 6.62 12.23 -15.13
C HIS A 141 5.20 11.82 -15.60
N LEU A 142 5.06 10.80 -16.45
CA LEU A 142 3.75 10.43 -17.01
C LEU A 142 2.86 9.71 -16.00
N ARG A 143 3.41 8.73 -15.30
CA ARG A 143 2.69 8.00 -14.25
C ARG A 143 2.42 8.89 -13.04
N ALA A 144 3.37 9.75 -12.68
CA ALA A 144 3.19 10.74 -11.64
C ALA A 144 2.07 11.72 -12.01
N ALA A 145 2.03 12.25 -13.24
CA ALA A 145 0.99 13.17 -13.71
C ALA A 145 -0.40 12.53 -13.68
N THR A 146 -0.55 11.33 -14.25
CA THR A 146 -1.85 10.64 -14.27
C THR A 146 -2.34 10.28 -12.87
N THR A 147 -1.45 9.90 -11.96
CA THR A 147 -1.75 9.63 -10.56
C THR A 147 -2.11 10.91 -9.81
N ALA A 148 -1.34 12.00 -10.02
CA ALA A 148 -1.59 13.30 -9.40
C ALA A 148 -2.97 13.86 -9.73
N ILE A 149 -3.41 13.74 -11.00
CA ILE A 149 -4.76 14.16 -11.42
C ILE A 149 -5.81 13.48 -10.54
N ARG A 150 -5.73 12.16 -10.37
CA ARG A 150 -6.71 11.40 -9.58
C ARG A 150 -6.67 11.74 -8.10
N LEU A 151 -5.51 11.86 -7.51
CA LEU A 151 -5.38 12.24 -6.10
C LEU A 151 -5.89 13.68 -5.85
N ARG A 152 -5.68 14.61 -6.79
CA ARG A 152 -6.26 15.97 -6.70
C ARG A 152 -7.78 15.96 -6.81
N GLU A 153 -8.35 15.12 -7.68
CA GLU A 153 -9.81 14.91 -7.75
C GLU A 153 -10.36 14.36 -6.44
N MET A 154 -9.57 13.59 -5.69
CA MET A 154 -9.90 13.11 -4.34
C MET A 154 -9.66 14.17 -3.24
N GLY A 155 -9.19 15.37 -3.60
CA GLY A 155 -8.99 16.48 -2.67
C GLY A 155 -7.62 16.52 -1.99
N HIS A 156 -6.66 15.73 -2.44
CA HIS A 156 -5.29 15.75 -1.90
C HIS A 156 -4.46 16.89 -2.49
N ASP A 157 -3.46 17.33 -1.74
CA ASP A 157 -2.47 18.34 -2.12
C ASP A 157 -1.26 17.63 -2.72
N VAL A 158 -1.14 17.66 -4.06
CA VAL A 158 -0.24 16.78 -4.82
C VAL A 158 0.69 17.57 -5.69
N TYR A 159 1.95 17.17 -5.70
CA TYR A 159 3.08 17.75 -6.42
C TYR A 159 3.83 16.67 -7.20
N ILE A 160 4.59 17.06 -8.19
CA ILE A 160 5.46 16.17 -8.98
C ILE A 160 6.91 16.58 -8.73
N LEU A 161 7.77 15.64 -8.34
CA LEU A 161 9.21 15.90 -8.23
C LEU A 161 9.79 16.21 -9.61
N ASP A 162 10.37 17.40 -9.78
CA ASP A 162 11.01 17.84 -11.02
C ASP A 162 12.45 17.29 -11.11
N ALA A 163 12.55 15.97 -11.08
CA ALA A 163 13.80 15.23 -11.25
C ALA A 163 13.47 13.80 -11.68
N ASP A 164 14.37 13.20 -12.46
CA ASP A 164 14.26 11.79 -12.83
C ASP A 164 14.40 10.92 -11.57
N ALA A 165 13.51 9.97 -11.39
CA ALA A 165 13.53 9.05 -10.25
C ALA A 165 14.85 8.26 -10.15
N THR A 166 15.54 8.10 -11.29
CA THR A 166 16.85 7.41 -11.38
C THR A 166 18.04 8.35 -11.13
N ALA A 167 17.83 9.68 -11.08
CA ALA A 167 18.92 10.65 -10.93
C ALA A 167 19.49 10.72 -9.51
N GLY A 168 18.87 10.07 -8.54
CA GLY A 168 19.29 10.04 -7.14
C GLY A 168 20.53 9.19 -6.83
N GLY A 169 21.33 8.82 -7.82
CA GLY A 169 22.64 8.16 -7.80
C GLY A 169 22.90 7.17 -6.65
N GLU A 170 23.37 5.98 -7.00
CA GLU A 170 23.74 4.85 -6.15
C GLU A 170 22.61 4.30 -5.26
N HIS A 171 22.25 3.07 -5.53
CA HIS A 171 21.40 2.19 -4.71
C HIS A 171 21.13 2.77 -3.33
N ALA A 172 20.11 3.62 -3.22
CA ALA A 172 19.53 3.88 -1.94
C ALA A 172 18.84 2.57 -1.53
N SER A 173 19.64 1.62 -1.03
CA SER A 173 19.09 0.60 -0.17
C SER A 173 18.18 1.34 0.79
N ASP A 174 16.94 0.90 0.92
CA ASP A 174 15.96 1.43 1.88
C ASP A 174 16.63 1.50 3.26
N THR A 175 17.40 2.57 3.49
CA THR A 175 17.91 2.94 4.80
C THR A 175 16.83 3.76 5.49
N ARG A 176 15.62 3.22 5.60
CA ARG A 176 14.99 3.35 6.89
C ARG A 176 15.96 2.68 7.82
N ASP A 177 16.48 3.51 8.70
CA ASP A 177 17.23 3.11 9.84
C ASP A 177 17.02 1.61 10.13
N GLN A 178 17.73 0.74 9.41
CA GLN A 178 18.07 -0.57 9.87
C GLN A 178 19.11 -0.24 10.93
N GLY A 179 18.61 0.32 12.03
CA GLY A 179 19.40 0.37 13.24
C GLY A 179 19.96 -1.02 13.40
N ASP A 180 21.25 -1.17 13.06
CA ASP A 180 22.02 -2.41 13.11
C ASP A 180 21.13 -3.65 12.98
N SER A 181 20.70 -3.99 11.74
CA SER A 181 20.15 -5.33 11.49
C SER A 181 21.24 -6.29 11.95
N PRO A 182 21.01 -7.09 13.00
CA PRO A 182 22.06 -7.94 13.53
C PRO A 182 22.60 -8.80 12.41
N ALA A 183 23.92 -8.96 12.36
CA ALA A 183 24.61 -9.78 11.36
C ALA A 183 24.07 -11.23 11.31
N ASP A 184 23.36 -11.66 12.36
CA ASP A 184 22.63 -12.91 12.47
C ASP A 184 21.26 -12.64 13.13
N PRO A 185 20.18 -12.47 12.33
CA PRO A 185 18.82 -12.25 12.85
C PRO A 185 18.35 -13.39 13.78
N ALA A 186 18.68 -14.64 13.46
CA ALA A 186 18.28 -15.79 14.28
C ALA A 186 18.96 -15.75 15.67
N GLN A 187 20.22 -15.32 15.74
CA GLN A 187 20.91 -15.15 17.01
C GLN A 187 20.30 -14.00 17.83
N ALA A 188 19.91 -12.90 17.19
CA ALA A 188 19.27 -11.78 17.86
C ALA A 188 17.93 -12.19 18.49
N ILE A 189 17.11 -12.94 17.74
CA ILE A 189 15.83 -13.46 18.24
C ILE A 189 16.04 -14.43 19.41
N ARG A 190 16.98 -15.37 19.29
CA ARG A 190 17.32 -16.31 20.39
C ARG A 190 17.70 -15.57 21.66
N LYS A 191 18.52 -14.53 21.53
CA LYS A 191 18.97 -13.73 22.67
C LYS A 191 17.81 -12.94 23.28
N ALA A 192 16.96 -12.31 22.46
CA ALA A 192 15.82 -11.56 22.93
C ALA A 192 14.76 -12.45 23.60
N ALA A 193 14.61 -13.67 23.13
CA ALA A 193 13.64 -14.62 23.68
C ALA A 193 14.13 -15.36 24.93
N ALA A 194 15.44 -15.39 25.19
CA ALA A 194 16.03 -16.19 26.28
C ALA A 194 15.49 -15.81 27.66
N ASP A 195 15.16 -14.52 27.85
CA ASP A 195 14.66 -13.98 29.13
C ASP A 195 13.18 -13.53 29.01
N ALA A 196 12.50 -13.81 27.88
CA ALA A 196 11.12 -13.40 27.67
C ALA A 196 10.15 -14.30 28.45
N ASP A 197 9.31 -13.67 29.26
CA ASP A 197 8.18 -14.34 29.95
C ASP A 197 7.00 -14.51 28.98
N VAL A 198 6.88 -13.57 28.01
CA VAL A 198 5.79 -13.54 27.01
C VAL A 198 6.34 -13.14 25.65
N ILE A 199 5.89 -13.85 24.62
CA ILE A 199 6.15 -13.48 23.21
C ILE A 199 4.84 -12.95 22.61
N LEU A 200 4.88 -11.73 22.09
CA LEU A 200 3.77 -11.09 21.37
C LEU A 200 4.12 -11.01 19.89
N ASP A 201 3.23 -11.51 19.05
CA ASP A 201 3.36 -11.43 17.59
C ASP A 201 2.46 -10.32 17.04
N ALA A 202 3.07 -9.28 16.49
CA ALA A 202 2.42 -8.12 15.89
C ALA A 202 2.23 -8.25 14.38
N SER A 203 2.39 -9.44 13.80
CA SER A 203 2.11 -9.69 12.39
C SER A 203 0.64 -9.45 12.07
N ARG A 204 0.34 -9.28 10.77
CA ARG A 204 -1.06 -9.27 10.32
C ARG A 204 -1.77 -10.57 10.75
N SER A 205 -3.06 -10.47 11.03
CA SER A 205 -3.83 -11.60 11.58
C SER A 205 -3.73 -12.88 10.75
N MET A 206 -3.79 -12.76 9.42
CA MET A 206 -3.71 -13.92 8.54
C MET A 206 -2.30 -14.47 8.41
N ASP A 207 -1.27 -13.63 8.51
CA ASP A 207 0.14 -14.06 8.58
C ASP A 207 0.42 -14.87 9.85
N TYR A 208 -0.14 -14.43 10.98
CA TYR A 208 -0.04 -15.14 12.25
C TYR A 208 -0.77 -16.51 12.17
N ARG A 209 -2.01 -16.54 11.65
CA ARG A 209 -2.77 -17.78 11.47
C ARG A 209 -2.02 -18.81 10.62
N ASP A 210 -1.35 -18.32 9.57
CA ASP A 210 -0.59 -19.16 8.65
C ASP A 210 0.63 -19.78 9.33
N ALA A 211 1.47 -18.95 9.96
CA ALA A 211 2.68 -19.41 10.61
C ALA A 211 3.21 -18.42 11.65
N HIS A 212 3.34 -18.85 12.91
CA HIS A 212 3.88 -18.07 14.02
C HIS A 212 4.68 -18.94 14.99
N ILE A 213 5.38 -18.33 15.93
CA ILE A 213 6.11 -19.04 16.99
C ILE A 213 5.10 -19.73 17.94
N ASP A 214 5.30 -21.02 18.21
CA ASP A 214 4.46 -21.75 19.17
C ASP A 214 4.47 -21.07 20.56
N GLY A 215 3.30 -20.85 21.13
CA GLY A 215 3.12 -20.13 22.38
C GLY A 215 3.18 -18.61 22.30
N ALA A 216 3.49 -18.02 21.13
CA ALA A 216 3.33 -16.58 20.94
C ALA A 216 1.84 -16.19 20.93
N ARG A 217 1.54 -14.98 21.42
CA ARG A 217 0.18 -14.43 21.44
C ARG A 217 0.06 -13.35 20.39
N TRP A 218 -0.91 -13.48 19.50
CA TRP A 218 -1.18 -12.43 18.52
C TRP A 218 -1.69 -11.16 19.18
N VAL A 219 -1.20 -10.01 18.70
CA VAL A 219 -1.61 -8.69 19.17
C VAL A 219 -1.83 -7.73 18.03
N SER A 220 -2.77 -6.82 18.22
CA SER A 220 -2.96 -5.63 17.40
C SER A 220 -3.07 -4.40 18.28
N ARG A 221 -2.58 -3.25 17.83
CA ARG A 221 -2.52 -2.01 18.61
C ARG A 221 -3.85 -1.64 19.28
N PRO A 222 -5.01 -1.67 18.58
CA PRO A 222 -6.29 -1.33 19.20
C PRO A 222 -6.77 -2.30 20.30
N ARG A 223 -6.10 -3.43 20.48
CA ARG A 223 -6.48 -4.47 21.43
C ARG A 223 -5.47 -4.68 22.57
N LEU A 224 -4.44 -3.84 22.65
CA LEU A 224 -3.40 -3.96 23.67
C LEU A 224 -3.97 -3.85 25.09
N ASP A 225 -4.96 -3.00 25.30
CA ASP A 225 -5.64 -2.84 26.60
C ASP A 225 -6.36 -4.12 27.08
N SER A 226 -6.61 -5.06 26.20
CA SER A 226 -7.25 -6.35 26.54
C SER A 226 -6.26 -7.46 26.90
N LEU A 227 -4.95 -7.16 26.89
CA LEU A 227 -3.92 -8.12 27.24
C LEU A 227 -3.84 -8.26 28.77
N ASP A 228 -4.04 -9.49 29.23
CA ASP A 228 -3.78 -9.85 30.62
C ASP A 228 -2.31 -10.27 30.78
N ILE A 229 -1.44 -9.25 30.91
CA ILE A 229 0.02 -9.40 31.06
C ILE A 229 0.47 -8.45 32.16
N ASP A 230 1.26 -8.95 33.09
CA ASP A 230 1.89 -8.12 34.12
C ASP A 230 2.88 -7.13 33.47
N PRO A 231 2.75 -5.81 33.71
CA PRO A 231 3.67 -4.82 33.19
C PRO A 231 5.14 -5.02 33.55
N ASP A 232 5.41 -5.77 34.60
CA ASP A 232 6.77 -6.13 35.04
C ASP A 232 7.37 -7.35 34.31
N SER A 233 6.59 -8.01 33.43
CA SER A 233 7.07 -9.13 32.61
C SER A 233 8.11 -8.67 31.57
N ASN A 234 9.03 -9.58 31.25
CA ASN A 234 9.93 -9.42 30.10
C ASN A 234 9.14 -9.81 28.84
N VAL A 235 8.85 -8.85 27.99
CA VAL A 235 8.04 -9.07 26.77
C VAL A 235 8.92 -8.96 25.52
N LEU A 236 8.90 -9.99 24.70
CA LEU A 236 9.42 -9.94 23.34
C LEU A 236 8.28 -9.60 22.40
N VAL A 237 8.40 -8.50 21.67
CA VAL A 237 7.50 -8.16 20.55
C VAL A 237 8.18 -8.56 19.26
N THR A 238 7.58 -9.45 18.51
CA THR A 238 8.05 -9.90 17.20
C THR A 238 6.98 -9.71 16.12
N GLY A 239 7.31 -9.94 14.86
CA GLY A 239 6.39 -9.88 13.74
C GLY A 239 7.12 -9.71 12.41
N ARG A 240 6.38 -9.84 11.31
CA ARG A 240 6.94 -9.78 9.95
C ARG A 240 7.15 -8.34 9.46
N ASN A 241 6.57 -7.33 10.12
CA ASN A 241 6.63 -5.93 9.72
C ASN A 241 7.19 -5.06 10.84
N ALA A 242 8.28 -4.33 10.56
CA ALA A 242 8.98 -3.51 11.54
C ALA A 242 8.09 -2.38 12.11
N ASP A 243 7.29 -1.74 11.27
CA ASP A 243 6.42 -0.62 11.70
C ASP A 243 5.33 -1.11 12.67
N LEU A 244 4.78 -2.31 12.45
CA LEU A 244 3.80 -2.91 13.36
C LEU A 244 4.43 -3.29 14.70
N VAL A 245 5.61 -3.92 14.66
CA VAL A 245 6.37 -4.30 15.86
C VAL A 245 6.72 -3.07 16.68
N GLU A 246 7.25 -2.02 16.05
CA GLU A 246 7.63 -0.78 16.73
C GLU A 246 6.40 -0.01 17.26
N GLY A 247 5.29 -0.02 16.51
CA GLY A 247 4.03 0.56 16.96
C GLY A 247 3.49 -0.11 18.23
N VAL A 248 3.49 -1.44 18.28
CA VAL A 248 3.10 -2.22 19.47
C VAL A 248 4.05 -1.96 20.64
N ARG A 249 5.37 -1.95 20.39
CA ARG A 249 6.37 -1.63 21.43
C ARG A 249 6.12 -0.26 22.04
N THR A 250 5.87 0.73 21.21
CA THR A 250 5.64 2.12 21.66
C THR A 250 4.39 2.22 22.53
N ASP A 251 3.29 1.59 22.10
CA ASP A 251 2.03 1.62 22.87
C ASP A 251 2.15 0.85 24.20
N LEU A 252 2.85 -0.28 24.22
CA LEU A 252 3.13 -1.01 25.45
C LEU A 252 3.99 -0.18 26.42
N ALA A 253 5.04 0.50 25.92
CA ALA A 253 5.84 1.40 26.74
C ALA A 253 5.03 2.54 27.33
N ALA A 254 4.11 3.13 26.55
CA ALA A 254 3.17 4.15 27.03
C ALA A 254 2.19 3.60 28.08
N SER A 255 1.87 2.30 28.03
CA SER A 255 1.03 1.60 29.01
C SER A 255 1.78 1.11 30.26
N GLY A 256 3.08 1.44 30.41
CA GLY A 256 3.87 1.18 31.61
C GLY A 256 4.77 -0.05 31.57
N PHE A 257 4.80 -0.78 30.46
CA PHE A 257 5.77 -1.88 30.30
C PHE A 257 7.18 -1.32 30.13
N SER A 258 8.12 -1.78 30.95
CA SER A 258 9.49 -1.28 30.97
C SER A 258 10.55 -2.28 30.43
N ARG A 259 10.17 -3.55 30.29
CA ARG A 259 11.05 -4.64 29.89
C ARG A 259 10.64 -5.19 28.52
N LEU A 260 10.79 -4.34 27.49
CA LEU A 260 10.40 -4.64 26.13
C LEU A 260 11.63 -4.92 25.27
N GLN A 261 11.63 -6.04 24.59
CA GLN A 261 12.57 -6.38 23.53
C GLN A 261 11.81 -6.48 22.21
N VAL A 262 12.44 -6.11 21.10
CA VAL A 262 11.84 -6.20 19.77
C VAL A 262 12.75 -6.98 18.83
N CYS A 263 12.11 -7.77 17.95
CA CYS A 263 12.82 -8.46 16.90
C CYS A 263 11.90 -8.70 15.71
N VAL A 264 12.27 -8.17 14.56
CA VAL A 264 11.54 -8.42 13.31
C VAL A 264 12.05 -9.72 12.70
N GLY A 265 11.15 -10.58 12.25
CA GLY A 265 11.50 -11.86 11.65
C GLY A 265 10.34 -12.44 10.83
N ASN A 266 10.60 -13.58 10.25
CA ASN A 266 9.63 -14.37 9.51
C ASN A 266 9.71 -15.84 9.95
N PRO A 267 8.81 -16.75 9.52
CA PRO A 267 8.82 -18.15 9.94
C PRO A 267 10.17 -18.86 9.75
N GLU A 268 10.91 -18.56 8.67
CA GLU A 268 12.23 -19.14 8.42
C GLU A 268 13.24 -18.67 9.46
N THR A 269 13.30 -17.36 9.70
CA THR A 269 14.22 -16.76 10.70
C THR A 269 13.92 -17.27 12.11
N TRP A 270 12.64 -17.44 12.46
CA TRP A 270 12.23 -17.97 13.76
C TRP A 270 12.59 -19.46 13.90
N ALA A 271 12.39 -20.25 12.84
CA ALA A 271 12.81 -21.66 12.82
C ALA A 271 14.33 -21.80 12.94
N ASP A 272 15.12 -20.98 12.25
CA ASP A 272 16.58 -20.92 12.36
C ASP A 272 17.03 -20.49 13.76
N ALA A 273 16.21 -19.70 14.45
CA ALA A 273 16.41 -19.36 15.85
C ALA A 273 16.08 -20.51 16.81
N GLY A 274 15.49 -21.60 16.32
CA GLY A 274 15.18 -22.81 17.10
C GLY A 274 13.78 -22.83 17.70
N PHE A 275 12.88 -21.99 17.22
CA PHE A 275 11.47 -22.01 17.63
C PHE A 275 10.67 -23.02 16.78
N ASP A 276 9.71 -23.66 17.43
CA ASP A 276 8.67 -24.42 16.74
C ASP A 276 7.69 -23.44 16.07
N ILE A 277 7.39 -23.67 14.80
CA ILE A 277 6.46 -22.85 14.02
C ILE A 277 5.16 -23.63 13.85
N VAL A 278 4.06 -22.99 14.22
CA VAL A 278 2.72 -23.59 14.18
C VAL A 278 1.77 -22.74 13.34
N SER A 279 0.68 -23.36 12.89
CA SER A 279 -0.44 -22.71 12.21
C SER A 279 -1.69 -22.85 13.07
N THR A 280 -2.42 -21.75 13.24
CA THR A 280 -3.70 -21.72 13.98
C THR A 280 -4.77 -21.02 13.15
N PRO A 281 -5.44 -21.71 12.20
CA PRO A 281 -6.34 -21.10 11.23
C PRO A 281 -7.53 -20.33 11.82
N GLU A 282 -7.90 -20.60 13.08
CA GLU A 282 -9.04 -19.98 13.77
C GLU A 282 -8.64 -19.06 14.93
N ASP A 283 -7.32 -18.90 15.19
CA ASP A 283 -6.80 -18.01 16.22
C ASP A 283 -5.82 -16.99 15.62
N PRO A 284 -6.10 -15.68 15.78
CA PRO A 284 -7.20 -15.01 16.47
C PRO A 284 -8.56 -15.23 15.81
N PRO A 285 -9.69 -15.19 16.56
CA PRO A 285 -11.02 -15.32 15.99
C PRO A 285 -11.31 -14.25 14.93
N ASP A 286 -12.17 -14.55 13.93
CA ASP A 286 -12.48 -13.64 12.81
C ASP A 286 -12.87 -12.23 13.25
N GLY A 287 -13.67 -12.11 14.32
CA GLY A 287 -14.06 -10.81 14.87
C GLY A 287 -12.91 -9.99 15.48
N HIS A 288 -11.74 -10.58 15.66
CA HIS A 288 -10.53 -9.90 16.12
C HIS A 288 -9.60 -9.49 14.97
N CYS A 289 -9.74 -10.08 13.78
CA CYS A 289 -8.94 -9.82 12.59
C CYS A 289 -9.38 -8.52 11.91
N ILE A 290 -9.16 -7.38 12.57
CA ILE A 290 -9.58 -6.06 12.09
C ILE A 290 -8.82 -5.58 10.85
N ASP A 291 -7.71 -6.21 10.56
CA ASP A 291 -6.83 -5.98 9.42
C ASP A 291 -7.17 -6.83 8.18
N TYR A 292 -8.28 -7.64 8.27
CA TYR A 292 -8.66 -8.55 7.19
C TYR A 292 -10.17 -8.52 6.92
N LEU A 293 -10.55 -8.18 5.70
CA LEU A 293 -11.95 -8.13 5.28
C LEU A 293 -12.35 -9.47 4.61
N PHE A 294 -12.84 -10.42 5.40
CA PHE A 294 -13.18 -11.77 4.96
C PHE A 294 -14.10 -11.78 3.73
N PHE A 295 -15.16 -10.98 3.70
CA PHE A 295 -16.08 -10.93 2.57
C PHE A 295 -15.44 -10.43 1.26
N VAL A 296 -14.38 -9.62 1.36
CA VAL A 296 -13.61 -9.16 0.20
C VAL A 296 -12.78 -10.30 -0.37
N HIS A 297 -12.23 -11.15 0.47
CA HIS A 297 -11.37 -12.27 0.07
C HIS A 297 -12.16 -13.48 -0.40
N ASP A 298 -13.29 -13.83 0.23
CA ASP A 298 -14.16 -14.95 -0.12
C ASP A 298 -14.60 -14.94 -1.58
N ARG A 299 -14.76 -13.75 -2.17
CA ARG A 299 -15.09 -13.60 -3.60
C ARG A 299 -14.06 -14.22 -4.54
N HIS A 300 -12.80 -14.32 -4.14
CA HIS A 300 -11.72 -14.88 -4.94
C HIS A 300 -11.69 -16.41 -4.91
N ALA A 301 -12.29 -17.03 -3.91
CA ALA A 301 -12.41 -18.48 -3.76
C ALA A 301 -13.53 -19.11 -4.59
N GLY A 302 -14.13 -18.36 -5.53
CA GLY A 302 -15.21 -18.86 -6.38
C GLY A 302 -16.60 -18.73 -5.77
N ASN A 303 -16.74 -18.08 -4.62
CA ASN A 303 -18.01 -17.82 -3.97
C ASN A 303 -18.78 -16.68 -4.68
N LEU A 304 -19.73 -17.05 -5.54
CA LEU A 304 -20.51 -16.08 -6.34
C LEU A 304 -21.40 -15.19 -5.48
N ASP A 305 -21.86 -15.65 -4.32
CA ASP A 305 -22.67 -14.83 -3.41
C ASP A 305 -21.82 -13.79 -2.68
N ALA A 306 -20.60 -14.12 -2.31
CA ALA A 306 -19.62 -13.15 -1.80
C ALA A 306 -19.28 -12.12 -2.89
N ALA A 307 -19.15 -12.56 -4.13
CA ALA A 307 -18.91 -11.67 -5.27
C ALA A 307 -20.05 -10.66 -5.48
N ARG A 308 -21.31 -11.09 -5.39
CA ARG A 308 -22.50 -10.20 -5.49
C ARG A 308 -22.52 -9.20 -4.34
N ARG A 309 -22.38 -9.66 -3.10
CA ARG A 309 -22.36 -8.79 -1.91
C ARG A 309 -21.26 -7.74 -1.98
N TYR A 310 -20.08 -8.12 -2.48
CA TYR A 310 -19.00 -7.17 -2.67
C TYR A 310 -19.37 -6.08 -3.68
N LEU A 311 -19.93 -6.44 -4.83
CA LEU A 311 -20.34 -5.46 -5.84
C LEU A 311 -21.48 -4.56 -5.36
N GLU A 312 -22.45 -5.09 -4.62
CA GLU A 312 -23.53 -4.33 -3.99
C GLU A 312 -22.96 -3.30 -3.00
N TRP A 313 -22.01 -3.73 -2.16
CA TRP A 313 -21.32 -2.84 -1.24
C TRP A 313 -20.52 -1.74 -1.99
N GLU A 314 -19.69 -2.13 -2.95
CA GLU A 314 -18.84 -1.19 -3.70
C GLU A 314 -19.67 -0.16 -4.48
N THR A 315 -20.78 -0.58 -5.11
CA THR A 315 -21.66 0.34 -5.85
C THR A 315 -22.48 1.23 -4.93
N GLY A 316 -22.77 0.78 -3.72
CA GLY A 316 -23.53 1.53 -2.71
C GLY A 316 -22.70 2.50 -1.88
N LEU A 317 -21.36 2.58 -2.06
CA LEU A 317 -20.50 3.45 -1.27
C LEU A 317 -20.84 4.94 -1.43
N ILE A 318 -21.20 5.38 -2.62
CA ILE A 318 -21.54 6.80 -2.89
C ILE A 318 -22.74 7.26 -2.07
N ASP A 319 -23.73 6.39 -1.87
CA ASP A 319 -24.92 6.69 -1.09
C ASP A 319 -24.66 6.74 0.41
N GLN A 320 -23.54 6.17 0.87
CA GLN A 320 -23.10 6.16 2.27
C GLN A 320 -22.31 7.41 2.64
N LEU A 321 -21.78 8.17 1.66
CA LEU A 321 -21.03 9.39 1.90
C LEU A 321 -21.95 10.52 2.37
N ASP A 322 -21.60 11.18 3.46
CA ASP A 322 -22.29 12.38 3.89
C ASP A 322 -21.90 13.62 3.06
N ALA A 323 -22.52 14.76 3.31
CA ALA A 323 -22.27 15.99 2.59
C ALA A 323 -20.85 16.53 2.81
N GLN A 324 -20.26 16.33 4.00
CA GLN A 324 -18.90 16.77 4.32
C GLN A 324 -17.89 15.91 3.56
N GLU A 325 -18.07 14.61 3.55
CA GLU A 325 -17.20 13.67 2.83
C GLU A 325 -17.25 13.92 1.32
N ARG A 326 -18.46 14.10 0.76
CA ARG A 326 -18.63 14.43 -0.67
C ARG A 326 -17.96 15.74 -1.06
N SER A 327 -17.90 16.73 -0.16
CA SER A 327 -17.36 18.07 -0.45
C SER A 327 -15.84 18.09 -0.67
N VAL A 328 -15.11 17.04 -0.29
CA VAL A 328 -13.66 16.97 -0.51
C VAL A 328 -13.29 16.53 -1.93
N PHE A 329 -14.19 15.79 -2.59
CA PHE A 329 -13.97 15.36 -3.97
C PHE A 329 -14.12 16.52 -4.94
N ARG A 330 -13.23 16.64 -5.89
CA ARG A 330 -13.19 17.66 -6.94
C ARG A 330 -13.16 17.00 -8.31
N PRO A 331 -14.26 16.34 -8.74
CA PRO A 331 -14.27 15.67 -10.03
C PRO A 331 -13.95 16.71 -11.11
N GLY A 332 -12.98 16.39 -11.96
CA GLY A 332 -12.60 17.25 -13.07
C GLY A 332 -13.81 17.56 -13.93
N SER A 333 -13.91 18.78 -14.45
CA SER A 333 -14.90 19.12 -15.46
C SER A 333 -14.64 18.25 -16.70
N ARG A 334 -15.45 17.20 -16.88
CA ARG A 334 -15.43 16.42 -18.11
C ARG A 334 -15.77 17.36 -19.25
N GLY A 335 -14.80 17.71 -20.06
CA GLY A 335 -15.06 18.29 -21.38
C GLY A 335 -15.72 17.22 -22.24
N GLY A 336 -17.03 17.36 -22.49
CA GLY A 336 -17.72 16.64 -23.55
C GLY A 336 -18.70 15.55 -23.09
N ASP A 337 -19.95 15.84 -23.32
CA ASP A 337 -21.12 14.99 -23.60
C ASP A 337 -21.36 13.74 -22.73
N ASP A 338 -22.16 13.96 -21.69
CA ASP A 338 -23.00 12.93 -21.05
C ASP A 338 -24.12 12.50 -22.01
N THR A 339 -23.80 11.68 -22.99
CA THR A 339 -24.81 10.92 -23.75
C THR A 339 -24.31 9.50 -23.90
N HIS A 340 -24.58 8.68 -22.89
CA HIS A 340 -24.98 7.28 -22.98
C HIS A 340 -25.09 6.68 -21.58
N ALA A 341 -26.32 6.76 -21.03
CA ALA A 341 -26.78 5.92 -19.92
C ALA A 341 -26.92 4.48 -20.39
#